data_83dc562a7ed958351046fec4665c6332
#
_entry.id   83dc562a7ed958351046fec4665c6332
#
_cell.length_a   1.000
_cell.length_b   1.000
_cell.length_c   1.000
_cell.angle_alpha   90.00
_cell.angle_beta   90.00
_cell.angle_gamma   90.00
#
_symmetry.space_group_name_H-M   'P 1'
#
loop_
_entity.id
_entity.type
_entity.pdbx_description
1 polymer ?
#
loop_
_entity_poly.entity_id
_entity_poly.type
_entity_poly.pdbx_seq_one_letter_code
_entity_poly.pdbx_strand_id
1 'polypeptide(L)'
;MDAAQALADLTEISAQIEAAVLADHDGSVVASTLADDATAKSFAEAAAELLSAADEVRTEPGSDPLVQVEGAAVDGSVFVAKDDRHLVAAVTKPRPTVGLVFYDLKTCLRMLEREEEAKAAKAIKTATRRRTTTKKKTEEAESESP
;
A
#
# COMPACT_ATOMS: atom_id res chain seq x y z
N MET A 1 10.56 7.56 2.47
CA MET A 1 9.84 6.55 3.30
C MET A 1 9.53 5.35 2.41
N ASP A 2 10.00 4.16 2.76
CA ASP A 2 9.65 2.94 2.04
C ASP A 2 8.47 2.20 2.70
N ALA A 3 8.04 1.10 2.12
CA ALA A 3 6.91 0.32 2.61
C ALA A 3 7.13 -0.20 4.04
N ALA A 4 8.33 -0.66 4.36
CA ALA A 4 8.67 -1.15 5.70
C ALA A 4 8.59 -0.02 6.73
N GLN A 5 9.05 1.16 6.38
CA GLN A 5 8.97 2.34 7.25
C GLN A 5 7.51 2.78 7.47
N ALA A 6 6.69 2.73 6.42
CA ALA A 6 5.27 3.05 6.53
C ALA A 6 4.55 2.14 7.52
N LEU A 7 4.83 0.84 7.49
CA LEU A 7 4.28 -0.12 8.46
C LEU A 7 4.84 0.08 9.88
N ALA A 8 6.12 0.37 10.01
CA ALA A 8 6.74 0.65 11.30
C ALA A 8 6.08 1.88 11.95
N ASP A 9 5.85 2.92 11.18
CA ASP A 9 5.17 4.14 11.65
C ASP A 9 3.72 3.85 12.05
N LEU A 10 3.03 3.02 11.28
CA LEU A 10 1.66 2.59 11.59
C LEU A 10 1.58 1.91 12.95
N THR A 11 2.46 0.95 13.23
CA THR A 11 2.46 0.21 14.49
C THR A 11 2.92 1.08 15.67
N GLU A 12 3.75 2.06 15.41
CA GLU A 12 4.19 3.02 16.44
C GLU A 12 3.08 4.00 16.83
N ILE A 13 2.33 4.50 15.83
CA ILE A 13 1.23 5.45 16.03
C ILE A 13 0.00 4.76 16.65
N SER A 14 -0.33 3.56 16.16
CA SER A 14 -1.53 2.83 16.59
C SER A 14 -1.20 1.77 17.65
N ALA A 15 -1.44 2.08 18.91
CA ALA A 15 -1.24 1.15 20.01
C ALA A 15 -2.18 -0.06 19.97
N GLN A 16 -3.24 -0.02 19.18
CA GLN A 16 -4.21 -1.10 19.04
C GLN A 16 -3.76 -2.21 18.07
N ILE A 17 -2.85 -1.89 17.16
CA ILE A 17 -2.37 -2.83 16.14
C ILE A 17 -1.20 -3.65 16.68
N GLU A 18 -1.35 -4.97 16.68
CA GLU A 18 -0.31 -5.92 17.10
C GLU A 18 0.60 -6.34 15.96
N ALA A 19 0.04 -6.50 14.75
CA ALA A 19 0.78 -6.89 13.57
C ALA A 19 0.10 -6.35 12.33
N ALA A 20 0.88 -6.07 11.29
CA ALA A 20 0.37 -5.58 10.03
C ALA A 20 1.18 -6.11 8.85
N VAL A 21 0.51 -6.26 7.71
CA VAL A 21 1.14 -6.64 6.45
C VAL A 21 0.65 -5.70 5.36
N LEU A 22 1.57 -5.29 4.50
CA LEU A 22 1.28 -4.50 3.31
C LEU A 22 1.50 -5.41 2.10
N ALA A 23 0.55 -5.45 1.18
CA ALA A 23 0.58 -6.35 0.03
C ALA A 23 0.00 -5.67 -1.21
N ASP A 24 0.25 -6.28 -2.36
CA ASP A 24 -0.47 -5.98 -3.58
C ASP A 24 -1.89 -6.59 -3.50
N HIS A 25 -2.76 -6.24 -4.43
CA HIS A 25 -4.15 -6.72 -4.42
C HIS A 25 -4.29 -8.23 -4.55
N ASP A 26 -3.29 -8.91 -5.09
CA ASP A 26 -3.25 -10.38 -5.21
C ASP A 26 -2.73 -11.09 -3.96
N GLY A 27 -2.33 -10.34 -2.94
CA GLY A 27 -1.80 -10.90 -1.71
C GLY A 27 -0.28 -11.07 -1.69
N SER A 28 0.44 -10.55 -2.69
CA SER A 28 1.91 -10.57 -2.70
C SER A 28 2.46 -9.58 -1.68
N VAL A 29 3.21 -10.06 -0.70
CA VAL A 29 3.72 -9.25 0.41
C VAL A 29 4.75 -8.22 -0.07
N VAL A 30 4.52 -6.96 0.28
CA VAL A 30 5.46 -5.85 0.04
C VAL A 30 6.27 -5.57 1.30
N ALA A 31 5.62 -5.57 2.46
CA ALA A 31 6.27 -5.38 3.76
C ALA A 31 5.42 -6.03 4.86
N SER A 32 6.05 -6.39 5.98
CA SER A 32 5.36 -7.04 7.09
C SER A 32 6.05 -6.71 8.40
N THR A 33 5.28 -6.63 9.48
CA THR A 33 5.81 -6.55 10.85
C THR A 33 6.00 -7.94 11.47
N LEU A 34 5.51 -8.99 10.79
CA LEU A 34 5.67 -10.37 11.26
C LEU A 34 7.08 -10.87 10.98
N ALA A 35 7.64 -11.63 11.93
CA ALA A 35 8.99 -12.16 11.81
C ALA A 35 9.09 -13.31 10.80
N ASP A 36 7.98 -14.06 10.64
CA ASP A 36 7.94 -15.24 9.75
C ASP A 36 7.31 -14.86 8.40
N ASP A 37 8.10 -14.98 7.33
CA ASP A 37 7.67 -14.65 5.97
C ASP A 37 6.51 -15.54 5.48
N ALA A 38 6.49 -16.82 5.87
CA ALA A 38 5.40 -17.72 5.48
C ALA A 38 4.08 -17.33 6.13
N THR A 39 4.10 -16.89 7.39
CA THR A 39 2.93 -16.39 8.09
C THR A 39 2.44 -15.08 7.47
N ALA A 40 3.35 -14.18 7.14
CA ALA A 40 3.03 -12.91 6.46
C ALA A 40 2.35 -13.15 5.12
N LYS A 41 2.87 -14.09 4.32
CA LYS A 41 2.30 -14.47 3.04
C LYS A 41 0.90 -15.04 3.19
N SER A 42 0.71 -15.97 4.11
CA SER A 42 -0.61 -16.57 4.38
C SER A 42 -1.62 -15.52 4.82
N PHE A 43 -1.20 -14.60 5.67
CA PHE A 43 -2.07 -13.52 6.16
C PHE A 43 -2.46 -12.57 5.02
N ALA A 44 -1.51 -12.17 4.18
CA ALA A 44 -1.76 -11.29 3.04
C ALA A 44 -2.71 -11.93 2.03
N GLU A 45 -2.51 -13.21 1.71
CA GLU A 45 -3.37 -13.96 0.79
C GLU A 45 -4.80 -14.10 1.35
N ALA A 46 -4.92 -14.42 2.62
CA ALA A 46 -6.22 -14.54 3.30
C ALA A 46 -6.96 -13.19 3.34
N ALA A 47 -6.24 -12.10 3.59
CA ALA A 47 -6.81 -10.75 3.60
C ALA A 47 -7.33 -10.35 2.21
N ALA A 48 -6.56 -10.62 1.17
CA ALA A 48 -6.96 -10.34 -0.22
C ALA A 48 -8.20 -11.16 -0.59
N GLU A 49 -8.23 -12.43 -0.22
CA GLU A 49 -9.36 -13.32 -0.47
C GLU A 49 -10.61 -12.87 0.29
N LEU A 50 -10.47 -12.50 1.55
CA LEU A 50 -11.57 -12.01 2.37
C LEU A 50 -12.22 -10.76 1.76
N LEU A 51 -11.41 -9.81 1.34
CA LEU A 51 -11.91 -8.58 0.73
C LEU A 51 -12.60 -8.85 -0.61
N SER A 52 -12.01 -9.70 -1.44
CA SER A 52 -12.55 -10.11 -2.73
C SER A 52 -13.88 -10.87 -2.57
N ALA A 53 -13.94 -11.82 -1.64
CA ALA A 53 -15.16 -12.60 -1.37
C ALA A 53 -16.29 -11.70 -0.84
N ALA A 54 -15.95 -10.77 0.05
CA ALA A 54 -16.92 -9.81 0.57
C ALA A 54 -17.46 -8.88 -0.53
N ASP A 55 -16.62 -8.48 -1.47
CA ASP A 55 -17.02 -7.63 -2.59
C ASP A 55 -17.93 -8.38 -3.57
N GLU A 56 -17.70 -9.67 -3.79
CA GLU A 56 -18.50 -10.51 -4.68
C GLU A 56 -19.96 -10.65 -4.26
N VAL A 57 -20.26 -10.58 -2.95
CA VAL A 57 -21.63 -10.71 -2.45
C VAL A 57 -22.44 -9.42 -2.61
N ARG A 58 -21.82 -8.35 -3.04
CA ARG A 58 -22.48 -7.07 -3.33
C ARG A 58 -23.13 -7.18 -4.69
N THR A 59 -24.45 -7.09 -4.73
CA THR A 59 -25.25 -7.41 -5.93
C THR A 59 -25.70 -6.20 -6.74
N GLU A 60 -25.40 -4.98 -6.33
CA GLU A 60 -25.82 -3.79 -7.07
C GLU A 60 -24.85 -3.46 -8.22
N PRO A 61 -25.31 -3.51 -9.48
CA PRO A 61 -24.47 -3.15 -10.64
C PRO A 61 -24.06 -1.67 -10.55
N GLY A 62 -22.78 -1.38 -10.80
CA GLY A 62 -22.25 -0.03 -10.80
C GLY A 62 -21.89 0.53 -9.43
N SER A 63 -21.97 -0.28 -8.37
CA SER A 63 -21.47 0.12 -7.05
C SER A 63 -19.95 0.23 -7.04
N ASP A 64 -19.43 1.18 -6.26
CA ASP A 64 -17.99 1.27 -6.03
C ASP A 64 -17.48 -0.02 -5.36
N PRO A 65 -16.23 -0.44 -5.64
CA PRO A 65 -15.68 -1.64 -5.01
C PRO A 65 -15.57 -1.49 -3.51
N LEU A 66 -15.68 -2.61 -2.79
CA LEU A 66 -15.47 -2.65 -1.35
C LEU A 66 -14.00 -2.35 -1.06
N VAL A 67 -13.73 -1.39 -0.19
CA VAL A 67 -12.37 -0.93 0.10
C VAL A 67 -11.90 -1.25 1.52
N GLN A 68 -12.78 -1.78 2.36
CA GLN A 68 -12.43 -2.14 3.73
C GLN A 68 -13.37 -3.20 4.29
N VAL A 69 -12.85 -4.06 5.16
CA VAL A 69 -13.62 -5.11 5.84
C VAL A 69 -13.01 -5.36 7.21
N GLU A 70 -13.85 -5.69 8.20
CA GLU A 70 -13.45 -6.05 9.54
C GLU A 70 -14.00 -7.42 9.91
N GLY A 71 -13.18 -8.24 10.57
CA GLY A 71 -13.61 -9.48 11.19
C GLY A 71 -13.31 -9.42 12.68
N ALA A 72 -14.36 -9.41 13.52
CA ALA A 72 -14.21 -9.31 14.97
C ALA A 72 -14.22 -10.69 15.64
N ALA A 73 -13.29 -10.89 16.57
CA ALA A 73 -13.26 -12.06 17.46
C ALA A 73 -13.10 -11.60 18.91
N VAL A 74 -13.31 -12.53 19.85
CA VAL A 74 -13.24 -12.19 21.28
C VAL A 74 -11.84 -11.72 21.69
N ASP A 75 -10.80 -12.31 21.11
CA ASP A 75 -9.40 -12.06 21.46
C ASP A 75 -8.72 -11.02 20.57
N GLY A 76 -9.45 -10.41 19.65
CA GLY A 76 -8.92 -9.39 18.74
C GLY A 76 -9.69 -9.34 17.44
N SER A 77 -9.30 -8.44 16.55
CA SER A 77 -9.96 -8.25 15.27
C SER A 77 -8.96 -8.22 14.13
N VAL A 78 -9.43 -8.52 12.94
CA VAL A 78 -8.68 -8.38 11.69
C VAL A 78 -9.31 -7.25 10.89
N PHE A 79 -8.47 -6.33 10.42
CA PHE A 79 -8.88 -5.21 9.58
C PHE A 79 -8.16 -5.29 8.25
N VAL A 80 -8.89 -5.09 7.16
CA VAL A 80 -8.29 -5.03 5.82
C VAL A 80 -8.78 -3.76 5.14
N ALA A 81 -7.87 -3.00 4.57
CA ALA A 81 -8.18 -1.83 3.77
C ALA A 81 -7.34 -1.84 2.50
N LYS A 82 -7.87 -1.30 1.42
CA LYS A 82 -7.13 -1.19 0.16
C LYS A 82 -7.35 0.16 -0.50
N ASP A 83 -6.39 0.55 -1.33
CA ASP A 83 -6.52 1.63 -2.30
C ASP A 83 -6.32 1.08 -3.72
N ASP A 84 -6.02 1.92 -4.69
CA ASP A 84 -5.84 1.51 -6.09
C ASP A 84 -4.61 0.62 -6.32
N ARG A 85 -3.63 0.64 -5.42
CA ARG A 85 -2.33 -0.06 -5.60
C ARG A 85 -2.07 -1.15 -4.57
N HIS A 86 -2.44 -0.90 -3.32
CA HIS A 86 -2.03 -1.74 -2.20
C HIS A 86 -3.19 -2.16 -1.33
N LEU A 87 -2.92 -3.16 -0.52
CA LEU A 87 -3.77 -3.67 0.52
C LEU A 87 -2.97 -3.69 1.82
N VAL A 88 -3.58 -3.22 2.90
CA VAL A 88 -3.00 -3.34 4.24
C VAL A 88 -3.94 -4.13 5.12
N ALA A 89 -3.39 -5.10 5.83
CA ALA A 89 -4.14 -5.91 6.78
C ALA A 89 -3.47 -5.84 8.16
N ALA A 90 -4.28 -5.79 9.20
CA ALA A 90 -3.80 -5.65 10.56
C ALA A 90 -4.57 -6.55 11.52
N VAL A 91 -3.87 -7.06 12.53
CA VAL A 91 -4.47 -7.77 13.67
C VAL A 91 -4.40 -6.82 14.86
N THR A 92 -5.50 -6.70 15.59
CA THR A 92 -5.60 -5.80 16.75
C THR A 92 -5.80 -6.53 18.04
N LYS A 93 -5.60 -5.81 19.15
CA LYS A 93 -5.99 -6.19 20.49
C LYS A 93 -7.52 -6.27 20.60
N PRO A 94 -8.05 -6.93 21.65
CA PRO A 94 -9.51 -6.98 21.88
C PRO A 94 -10.14 -5.59 22.00
N ARG A 95 -11.36 -5.46 21.52
CA ARG A 95 -12.17 -4.23 21.58
C ARG A 95 -11.47 -3.00 21.00
N PRO A 96 -11.06 -3.06 19.73
CA PRO A 96 -10.42 -1.91 19.10
C PRO A 96 -11.43 -0.79 18.83
N THR A 97 -10.93 0.44 18.69
CA THR A 97 -11.72 1.55 18.18
C THR A 97 -11.73 1.47 16.66
N VAL A 98 -12.78 0.90 16.08
CA VAL A 98 -12.89 0.54 14.68
C VAL A 98 -12.58 1.70 13.74
N GLY A 99 -13.20 2.85 13.95
CA GLY A 99 -12.98 4.02 13.10
C GLY A 99 -11.55 4.52 13.13
N LEU A 100 -10.89 4.44 14.28
CA LEU A 100 -9.50 4.88 14.43
C LEU A 100 -8.55 3.91 13.73
N VAL A 101 -8.78 2.60 13.84
CA VAL A 101 -7.95 1.61 13.14
C VAL A 101 -8.04 1.82 11.63
N PHE A 102 -9.23 1.95 11.06
CA PHE A 102 -9.38 2.21 9.63
C PHE A 102 -8.75 3.54 9.21
N TYR A 103 -8.88 4.56 10.03
CA TYR A 103 -8.23 5.86 9.77
C TYR A 103 -6.71 5.69 9.68
N ASP A 104 -6.11 4.97 10.61
CA ASP A 104 -4.67 4.73 10.63
C ASP A 104 -4.21 3.91 9.42
N LEU A 105 -4.96 2.86 9.05
CA LEU A 105 -4.66 2.05 7.86
C LEU A 105 -4.73 2.88 6.58
N LYS A 106 -5.77 3.67 6.42
CA LYS A 106 -5.94 4.55 5.25
C LYS A 106 -4.86 5.62 5.19
N THR A 107 -4.43 6.14 6.33
CA THR A 107 -3.34 7.09 6.41
C THR A 107 -2.03 6.46 5.93
N CYS A 108 -1.75 5.23 6.35
CA CYS A 108 -0.59 4.47 5.90
C CYS A 108 -0.59 4.31 4.36
N LEU A 109 -1.71 3.91 3.79
CA LEU A 109 -1.87 3.75 2.34
C LEU A 109 -1.67 5.08 1.61
N ARG A 110 -2.24 6.17 2.10
CA ARG A 110 -2.10 7.50 1.48
C ARG A 110 -0.66 8.00 1.52
N MET A 111 0.03 7.79 2.62
CA MET A 111 1.45 8.19 2.73
C MET A 111 2.32 7.43 1.74
N LEU A 112 2.06 6.14 1.57
CA LEU A 112 2.77 5.30 0.62
C LEU A 112 2.48 5.71 -0.82
N GLU A 113 1.24 6.02 -1.16
CA GLU A 113 0.83 6.51 -2.48
C GLU A 113 1.53 7.82 -2.84
N ARG A 114 1.58 8.78 -1.90
CA ARG A 114 2.30 10.06 -2.10
C ARG A 114 3.78 9.85 -2.36
N GLU A 115 4.40 8.92 -1.67
CA GLU A 115 5.82 8.60 -1.82
C GLU A 115 6.11 7.99 -3.20
N GLU A 116 5.26 7.08 -3.66
CA GLU A 116 5.38 6.46 -4.97
C GLU A 116 5.16 7.48 -6.08
N GLU A 117 4.19 8.39 -5.94
CA GLU A 117 3.96 9.49 -6.87
C GLU A 117 5.16 10.45 -6.92
N ALA A 118 5.75 10.78 -5.78
CA ALA A 118 6.94 11.62 -5.70
C ALA A 118 8.14 10.97 -6.40
N LYS A 119 8.34 9.68 -6.21
CA LYS A 119 9.39 8.91 -6.90
C LYS A 119 9.16 8.86 -8.41
N ALA A 120 7.93 8.64 -8.85
CA ALA A 120 7.56 8.62 -10.26
C ALA A 120 7.79 9.99 -10.90
N ALA A 121 7.36 11.08 -10.26
CA ALA A 121 7.59 12.44 -10.73
C ALA A 121 9.07 12.77 -10.83
N LYS A 122 9.88 12.36 -9.86
CA LYS A 122 11.33 12.56 -9.85
C LYS A 122 12.02 11.77 -10.98
N ALA A 123 11.58 10.53 -11.22
CA ALA A 123 12.10 9.71 -12.31
C ALA A 123 11.79 10.30 -13.69
N ILE A 124 10.58 10.84 -13.88
CA ILE A 124 10.16 11.52 -15.11
C ILE A 124 11.02 12.78 -15.34
N LYS A 125 11.22 13.60 -14.32
CA LYS A 125 12.09 14.80 -14.39
C LYS A 125 13.52 14.43 -14.77
N THR A 126 14.07 13.39 -14.20
CA THR A 126 15.44 12.93 -14.49
C THR A 126 15.55 12.42 -15.91
N ALA A 127 14.57 11.66 -16.41
CA ALA A 127 14.54 11.15 -17.77
C ALA A 127 14.41 12.30 -18.79
N THR A 128 13.55 13.29 -18.56
CA THR A 128 13.38 14.47 -19.40
C THR A 128 14.66 15.29 -19.44
N ARG A 129 15.32 15.47 -18.29
CA ARG A 129 16.58 16.22 -18.20
C ARG A 129 17.70 15.54 -18.97
N ARG A 130 17.80 14.22 -18.95
CA ARG A 130 18.77 13.44 -19.74
C ARG A 130 18.52 13.57 -21.24
N ARG A 131 17.28 13.51 -21.69
CA ARG A 131 16.90 13.67 -23.10
C ARG A 131 17.29 15.04 -23.62
N THR A 132 17.01 16.11 -22.89
CA THR A 132 17.34 17.49 -23.27
C THR A 132 18.85 17.68 -23.41
N THR A 133 19.64 17.15 -22.49
CA THR A 133 21.10 17.24 -22.51
C THR A 133 21.70 16.51 -23.69
N THR A 134 21.23 15.33 -24.02
CA THR A 134 21.70 14.53 -25.16
C THR A 134 21.38 15.21 -26.50
N LYS A 135 20.18 15.76 -26.66
CA LYS A 135 19.77 16.47 -27.87
C LYS A 135 20.59 17.73 -28.11
N LYS A 136 20.87 18.51 -27.09
CA LYS A 136 21.69 19.72 -27.15
C LYS A 136 23.14 19.42 -27.57
N LYS A 137 23.71 18.33 -27.03
CA LYS A 137 25.07 17.88 -27.37
C LYS A 137 25.22 17.43 -28.81
N THR A 138 24.20 16.78 -29.37
CA THR A 138 24.15 16.35 -30.75
C THR A 138 24.04 17.54 -31.71
N GLU A 139 23.25 18.56 -31.40
CA GLU A 139 23.13 19.79 -32.20
C GLU A 139 24.41 20.59 -32.22
N GLU A 140 25.16 20.70 -31.10
CA GLU A 140 26.47 21.35 -31.04
C GLU A 140 27.53 20.61 -31.88
N ALA A 141 27.50 19.28 -31.91
CA ALA A 141 28.41 18.47 -32.76
C ALA A 141 28.12 18.62 -34.24
N GLU A 142 26.85 18.76 -34.66
CA GLU A 142 26.46 19.01 -36.06
C GLU A 142 26.83 20.44 -36.53
N SER A 143 26.81 21.44 -35.64
CA SER A 143 27.14 22.82 -35.97
C SER A 143 28.65 23.08 -36.16
N GLU A 144 29.53 22.18 -35.70
CA GLU A 144 30.98 22.26 -35.86
C GLU A 144 31.50 21.57 -37.12
N SER A 145 30.65 20.89 -37.91
CA SER A 145 31.00 20.30 -39.19
C SER A 145 31.07 21.37 -40.27
N PRO A 146 32.20 21.53 -40.95
CA PRO A 146 32.32 22.50 -42.06
C PRO A 146 31.50 22.11 -43.30
#